data_df992a38e22924f62f8df459fb95b98e
#
_entry.id   df992a38e22924f62f8df459fb95b98e
#
_cell.length_a   1.000
_cell.length_b   1.000
_cell.length_c   1.000
_cell.angle_alpha   90.00
_cell.angle_beta   90.00
_cell.angle_gamma   90.00
#
_symmetry.space_group_name_H-M   'P 1'
#
loop_
_entity.id
_entity.type
_entity.pdbx_description
1 polymer ?
#
loop_
_entity_poly.entity_id
_entity_poly.type
_entity_poly.pdbx_seq_one_letter_code
_entity_poly.pdbx_strand_id
1 'polypeptide(L)'
;TRSLSSAASDVYKRQAQFFTAIPFGLNAQEMNAWLHYGGGQELWEELYEPFNLIPLAGGNTGVQMAGWFNKEINSLEDLKGIRMRIPGLAGKVFTRAGGEAVLMPGSEIFTNLQTGVIDAAEWIGPYNDLTFGFHQAAKYYYYPGWHEPGPTLETIINKEAYDSLPKDLQVILKTCLLYTSDAADERLR
;
A
#
# COMPACT_ATOMS: atom_id res chain seq x y z
N THR A 1 -15.17 11.53 -2.01
CA THR A 1 -13.82 11.02 -1.70
C THR A 1 -13.92 9.54 -1.40
N ARG A 2 -13.51 8.69 -2.33
CA ARG A 2 -13.24 7.28 -2.04
C ARG A 2 -11.73 7.15 -1.86
N SER A 3 -11.28 6.80 -0.66
CA SER A 3 -9.95 6.22 -0.46
C SER A 3 -9.98 4.85 -1.15
N LEU A 4 -9.36 4.77 -2.30
CA LEU A 4 -9.09 3.48 -2.93
C LEU A 4 -7.77 2.99 -2.33
N SER A 5 -7.76 1.79 -1.77
CA SER A 5 -6.51 1.13 -1.42
C SER A 5 -5.67 0.92 -2.69
N SER A 6 -4.37 0.87 -2.56
CA SER A 6 -3.42 0.54 -3.64
C SER A 6 -3.87 -0.64 -4.50
N ALA A 7 -4.54 -1.62 -3.89
CA ALA A 7 -5.09 -2.79 -4.54
C ALA A 7 -6.20 -2.49 -5.59
N ALA A 8 -6.93 -1.37 -5.47
CA ALA A 8 -7.99 -1.05 -6.43
C ALA A 8 -7.43 -0.41 -7.72
N SER A 9 -6.37 0.39 -7.61
CA SER A 9 -5.67 0.98 -8.75
C SER A 9 -4.99 -0.09 -9.60
N ASP A 10 -4.53 -1.17 -8.98
CA ASP A 10 -3.87 -2.31 -9.63
C ASP A 10 -4.73 -3.00 -10.70
N VAL A 11 -6.04 -3.00 -10.53
CA VAL A 11 -6.95 -3.71 -11.42
C VAL A 11 -7.15 -2.96 -12.74
N TYR A 12 -7.14 -1.63 -12.71
CA TYR A 12 -7.48 -0.80 -13.86
C TYR A 12 -6.27 -0.21 -14.58
N LYS A 13 -5.21 0.12 -13.86
CA LYS A 13 -3.96 0.68 -14.40
C LYS A 13 -2.74 0.13 -13.67
N ARG A 14 -2.05 -0.80 -14.30
CA ARG A 14 -0.86 -1.46 -13.72
C ARG A 14 0.27 -0.49 -13.37
N GLN A 15 0.35 0.64 -14.06
CA GLN A 15 1.36 1.67 -13.82
C GLN A 15 1.11 2.42 -12.50
N ALA A 16 -0.13 2.50 -12.00
CA ALA A 16 -0.45 3.16 -10.74
C ALA A 16 0.27 2.55 -9.54
N GLN A 17 0.63 1.27 -9.61
CA GLN A 17 1.39 0.57 -8.58
C GLN A 17 2.74 1.22 -8.27
N PHE A 18 3.38 1.84 -9.26
CA PHE A 18 4.68 2.49 -9.08
C PHE A 18 4.63 3.71 -8.17
N PHE A 19 3.47 4.36 -8.04
CA PHE A 19 3.28 5.53 -7.18
C PHE A 19 2.93 5.16 -5.73
N THR A 20 2.69 3.89 -5.46
CA THR A 20 2.44 3.37 -4.10
C THR A 20 3.70 2.77 -3.52
N ALA A 21 4.13 1.61 -3.99
CA ALA A 21 5.33 0.93 -3.54
C ALA A 21 5.85 -0.05 -4.59
N ILE A 22 7.15 -0.25 -4.59
CA ILE A 22 7.84 -1.25 -5.38
C ILE A 22 8.59 -2.17 -4.41
N PRO A 23 8.49 -3.50 -4.53
CA PRO A 23 9.30 -4.42 -3.72
C PRO A 23 10.78 -4.04 -3.76
N PHE A 24 11.41 -3.92 -2.59
CA PHE A 24 12.79 -3.44 -2.38
C PHE A 24 13.04 -2.01 -2.91
N GLY A 25 11.98 -1.21 -3.10
CA GLY A 25 12.03 0.15 -3.63
C GLY A 25 12.29 1.21 -2.56
N LEU A 26 11.77 2.40 -2.83
CA LEU A 26 11.98 3.59 -2.02
C LEU A 26 11.30 3.47 -0.65
N ASN A 27 11.96 3.95 0.40
CA ASN A 27 11.35 4.17 1.71
C ASN A 27 10.45 5.43 1.68
N ALA A 28 9.78 5.74 2.80
CA ALA A 28 8.84 6.85 2.88
C ALA A 28 9.47 8.21 2.50
N GLN A 29 10.67 8.50 3.01
CA GLN A 29 11.37 9.77 2.72
C GLN A 29 11.80 9.86 1.25
N GLU A 30 12.33 8.78 0.71
CA GLU A 30 12.73 8.70 -0.69
C GLU A 30 11.52 8.78 -1.63
N MET A 31 10.40 8.15 -1.27
CA MET A 31 9.14 8.24 -2.02
C MET A 31 8.60 9.67 -2.03
N ASN A 32 8.57 10.33 -0.88
CA ASN A 32 8.17 11.74 -0.78
C ASN A 32 9.11 12.65 -1.58
N ALA A 33 10.41 12.44 -1.50
CA ALA A 33 11.39 13.20 -2.30
C ALA A 33 11.18 13.00 -3.80
N TRP A 34 10.93 11.78 -4.26
CA TRP A 34 10.64 11.50 -5.65
C TRP A 34 9.33 12.13 -6.11
N LEU A 35 8.25 11.99 -5.33
CA LEU A 35 6.95 12.56 -5.68
C LEU A 35 7.00 14.09 -5.76
N HIS A 36 7.63 14.76 -4.80
CA HIS A 36 7.58 16.22 -4.72
C HIS A 36 8.69 16.94 -5.49
N TYR A 37 9.83 16.30 -5.72
CA TYR A 37 11.02 16.94 -6.30
C TYR A 37 11.66 16.14 -7.43
N GLY A 38 11.28 14.89 -7.63
CA GLY A 38 11.88 13.99 -8.61
C GLY A 38 11.01 13.73 -9.85
N GLY A 39 9.92 14.49 -10.05
CA GLY A 39 9.03 14.34 -11.20
C GLY A 39 7.97 13.24 -11.02
N GLY A 40 7.86 12.64 -9.85
CA GLY A 40 6.90 11.58 -9.60
C GLY A 40 5.45 12.05 -9.65
N GLN A 41 5.14 13.24 -9.11
CA GLN A 41 3.80 13.81 -9.12
C GLN A 41 3.32 14.11 -10.54
N GLU A 42 4.19 14.65 -11.37
CA GLU A 42 3.88 14.97 -12.77
C GLU A 42 3.57 13.71 -13.59
N LEU A 43 4.35 12.64 -13.40
CA LEU A 43 4.10 11.36 -14.05
C LEU A 43 2.80 10.72 -13.56
N TRP A 44 2.47 10.91 -12.29
CA TRP A 44 1.24 10.41 -11.70
C TRP A 44 0.01 11.14 -12.27
N GLU A 45 0.09 12.46 -12.37
CA GLU A 45 -0.96 13.29 -12.99
C GLU A 45 -1.15 12.92 -14.48
N GLU A 46 -0.06 12.75 -15.25
CA GLU A 46 -0.11 12.29 -16.64
C GLU A 46 -0.83 10.93 -16.77
N LEU A 47 -0.55 9.99 -15.88
CA LEU A 47 -1.21 8.68 -15.88
C LEU A 47 -2.71 8.79 -15.65
N TYR A 48 -3.17 9.72 -14.82
CA TYR A 48 -4.57 9.87 -14.42
C TYR A 48 -5.37 10.89 -15.25
N GLU A 49 -4.69 11.71 -16.05
CA GLU A 49 -5.32 12.72 -16.93
C GLU A 49 -6.43 12.15 -17.83
N PRO A 50 -6.24 10.98 -18.51
CA PRO A 50 -7.28 10.42 -19.38
C PRO A 50 -8.56 10.01 -18.66
N PHE A 51 -8.53 9.93 -17.32
CA PHE A 51 -9.67 9.56 -16.48
C PHE A 51 -10.34 10.76 -15.81
N ASN A 52 -9.87 11.98 -16.12
CA ASN A 52 -10.35 13.20 -15.47
C ASN A 52 -10.16 13.20 -13.94
N LEU A 53 -9.01 12.69 -13.49
CA LEU A 53 -8.67 12.52 -12.08
C LEU A 53 -7.38 13.27 -11.75
N ILE A 54 -7.28 13.75 -10.51
CA ILE A 54 -6.07 14.30 -9.90
C ILE A 54 -5.65 13.37 -8.77
N PRO A 55 -4.51 12.71 -8.87
CA PRO A 55 -3.94 11.94 -7.78
C PRO A 55 -3.10 12.84 -6.88
N LEU A 56 -3.20 12.65 -5.56
CA LEU A 56 -2.40 13.34 -4.55
C LEU A 56 -1.97 12.35 -3.47
N ALA A 57 -0.76 12.51 -2.96
CA ALA A 57 -0.31 11.79 -1.78
C ALA A 57 -1.14 12.21 -0.57
N GLY A 58 -1.77 11.25 0.10
CA GLY A 58 -2.61 11.47 1.29
C GLY A 58 -2.01 10.90 2.58
N GLY A 59 -0.80 10.35 2.51
CA GLY A 59 -0.08 9.74 3.62
C GLY A 59 0.90 8.69 3.15
N ASN A 60 1.70 8.18 4.09
CA ASN A 60 2.60 7.05 3.86
C ASN A 60 2.53 6.12 5.07
N THR A 61 2.59 4.81 4.87
CA THR A 61 2.53 3.84 5.98
C THR A 61 3.88 3.64 6.66
N GLY A 62 4.96 4.16 6.08
CA GLY A 62 6.32 3.75 6.43
C GLY A 62 6.61 2.32 6.00
N VAL A 63 7.74 1.77 6.44
CA VAL A 63 8.07 0.37 6.16
C VAL A 63 7.07 -0.55 6.85
N GLN A 64 6.46 -1.43 6.06
CA GLN A 64 5.49 -2.39 6.58
C GLN A 64 6.17 -3.63 7.18
N MET A 65 5.36 -4.48 7.80
CA MET A 65 5.77 -5.83 8.20
C MET A 65 5.66 -6.78 7.01
N ALA A 66 6.52 -7.79 6.97
CA ALA A 66 6.47 -8.81 5.91
C ALA A 66 5.22 -9.70 5.98
N GLY A 67 4.54 -9.72 7.12
CA GLY A 67 3.24 -10.32 7.30
C GLY A 67 3.17 -11.38 8.37
N TRP A 68 1.97 -11.93 8.52
CA TRP A 68 1.57 -12.99 9.43
C TRP A 68 1.53 -14.33 8.71
N PHE A 69 2.08 -15.37 9.35
CA PHE A 69 2.16 -16.71 8.79
C PHE A 69 1.70 -17.76 9.80
N ASN A 70 1.02 -18.78 9.30
CA ASN A 70 0.58 -19.94 10.12
C ASN A 70 1.70 -20.95 10.36
N LYS A 71 2.75 -20.91 9.53
CA LYS A 71 3.96 -21.71 9.71
C LYS A 71 5.21 -20.85 9.70
N GLU A 72 6.29 -21.39 10.27
CA GLU A 72 7.59 -20.72 10.28
C GLU A 72 8.20 -20.70 8.89
N ILE A 73 8.84 -19.57 8.53
CA ILE A 73 9.51 -19.34 7.26
C ILE A 73 10.98 -19.05 7.54
N ASN A 74 11.86 -19.95 7.16
CA ASN A 74 13.32 -19.84 7.35
C ASN A 74 14.07 -19.74 6.02
N SER A 75 13.42 -20.07 4.90
CA SER A 75 14.02 -20.08 3.58
C SER A 75 12.99 -19.77 2.49
N LEU A 76 13.46 -19.52 1.26
CA LEU A 76 12.58 -19.38 0.10
C LEU A 76 11.80 -20.67 -0.21
N GLU A 77 12.36 -21.83 0.13
CA GLU A 77 11.70 -23.13 -0.07
C GLU A 77 10.41 -23.23 0.77
N ASP A 78 10.38 -22.59 1.94
CA ASP A 78 9.22 -22.60 2.84
C ASP A 78 8.05 -21.80 2.29
N LEU A 79 8.28 -20.94 1.30
CA LEU A 79 7.22 -20.18 0.61
C LEU A 79 6.43 -21.03 -0.37
N LYS A 80 6.96 -22.17 -0.80
CA LYS A 80 6.29 -23.04 -1.78
C LYS A 80 4.94 -23.52 -1.27
N GLY A 81 3.91 -23.23 -2.07
CA GLY A 81 2.53 -23.60 -1.76
C GLY A 81 1.87 -22.81 -0.63
N ILE A 82 2.51 -21.76 -0.11
CA ILE A 82 1.87 -20.81 0.81
C ILE A 82 0.87 -19.96 0.05
N ARG A 83 -0.37 -19.99 0.45
CA ARG A 83 -1.42 -19.09 -0.01
C ARG A 83 -1.38 -17.83 0.84
N MET A 84 -0.87 -16.75 0.29
CA MET A 84 -0.72 -15.49 1.00
C MET A 84 -1.63 -14.41 0.42
N ARG A 85 -2.40 -13.74 1.26
CA ARG A 85 -3.03 -12.49 0.86
C ARG A 85 -1.93 -11.44 0.73
N ILE A 86 -1.66 -11.06 -0.50
CA ILE A 86 -0.63 -10.06 -0.85
C ILE A 86 -0.98 -9.42 -2.21
N PRO A 87 -1.24 -8.09 -2.26
CA PRO A 87 -1.67 -7.42 -3.49
C PRO A 87 -0.52 -7.03 -4.41
N GLY A 88 -0.88 -6.54 -5.59
CA GLY A 88 -0.05 -5.75 -6.46
C GLY A 88 1.22 -6.42 -7.00
N LEU A 89 2.27 -5.62 -7.12
CA LEU A 89 3.60 -6.09 -7.57
C LEU A 89 4.19 -7.12 -6.61
N ALA A 90 3.96 -6.94 -5.32
CA ALA A 90 4.43 -7.86 -4.29
C ALA A 90 3.88 -9.27 -4.48
N GLY A 91 2.59 -9.40 -4.81
CA GLY A 91 1.98 -10.69 -5.13
C GLY A 91 2.64 -11.39 -6.32
N LYS A 92 3.04 -10.63 -7.35
CA LYS A 92 3.76 -11.19 -8.50
C LYS A 92 5.16 -11.70 -8.13
N VAL A 93 5.87 -10.96 -7.26
CA VAL A 93 7.19 -11.38 -6.76
C VAL A 93 7.04 -12.63 -5.89
N PHE A 94 6.07 -12.64 -4.98
CA PHE A 94 5.78 -13.77 -4.11
C PHE A 94 5.45 -15.04 -4.90
N THR A 95 4.63 -14.92 -5.96
CA THR A 95 4.31 -16.05 -6.84
C THR A 95 5.55 -16.57 -7.57
N ARG A 96 6.45 -15.68 -8.03
CA ARG A 96 7.71 -16.09 -8.66
C ARG A 96 8.67 -16.78 -7.68
N ALA A 97 8.55 -16.47 -6.38
CA ALA A 97 9.30 -17.14 -5.32
C ALA A 97 8.71 -18.52 -4.93
N GLY A 98 7.59 -18.92 -5.54
CA GLY A 98 6.97 -20.23 -5.34
C GLY A 98 5.72 -20.25 -4.48
N GLY A 99 5.28 -19.11 -3.96
CA GLY A 99 4.02 -18.98 -3.23
C GLY A 99 2.80 -18.77 -4.14
N GLU A 100 1.64 -18.70 -3.55
CA GLU A 100 0.38 -18.36 -4.21
C GLU A 100 -0.17 -17.04 -3.67
N ALA A 101 -0.18 -15.99 -4.50
CA ALA A 101 -0.77 -14.72 -4.14
C ALA A 101 -2.29 -14.76 -4.28
N VAL A 102 -2.99 -14.39 -3.21
CA VAL A 102 -4.46 -14.31 -3.16
C VAL A 102 -4.85 -12.86 -2.90
N LEU A 103 -5.88 -12.37 -3.59
CA LEU A 103 -6.43 -11.04 -3.36
C LEU A 103 -7.77 -11.16 -2.66
N MET A 104 -7.92 -10.45 -1.53
CA MET A 104 -9.18 -10.36 -0.79
C MET A 104 -9.26 -9.04 -0.02
N PRO A 105 -10.49 -8.57 0.31
CA PRO A 105 -10.70 -7.41 1.18
C PRO A 105 -10.09 -7.62 2.58
N GLY A 106 -9.64 -6.53 3.19
CA GLY A 106 -9.05 -6.56 4.54
C GLY A 106 -9.98 -7.16 5.60
N SER A 107 -11.29 -6.92 5.48
CA SER A 107 -12.31 -7.48 6.40
C SER A 107 -12.43 -9.01 6.40
N GLU A 108 -11.91 -9.67 5.38
CA GLU A 108 -11.97 -11.12 5.24
C GLU A 108 -10.70 -11.83 5.72
N ILE A 109 -9.59 -11.10 5.90
CA ILE A 109 -8.26 -11.65 6.19
C ILE A 109 -8.28 -12.47 7.48
N PHE A 110 -8.82 -11.94 8.59
CA PHE A 110 -8.82 -12.61 9.87
C PHE A 110 -9.48 -14.00 9.79
N THR A 111 -10.69 -14.05 9.25
CA THR A 111 -11.46 -15.30 9.15
C THR A 111 -10.77 -16.33 8.24
N ASN A 112 -10.25 -15.87 7.08
CA ASN A 112 -9.58 -16.76 6.15
C ASN A 112 -8.24 -17.28 6.67
N LEU A 113 -7.52 -16.46 7.44
CA LEU A 113 -6.27 -16.85 8.10
C LEU A 113 -6.54 -17.83 9.25
N GLN A 114 -7.59 -17.59 10.05
CA GLN A 114 -7.99 -18.46 11.17
C GLN A 114 -8.50 -19.82 10.71
N THR A 115 -9.25 -19.86 9.61
CA THR A 115 -9.81 -21.11 9.07
C THR A 115 -8.84 -21.85 8.14
N GLY A 116 -7.68 -21.29 7.84
CA GLY A 116 -6.69 -21.91 6.95
C GLY A 116 -7.06 -21.86 5.46
N VAL A 117 -7.97 -20.99 5.05
CA VAL A 117 -8.24 -20.70 3.62
C VAL A 117 -7.03 -20.02 3.00
N ILE A 118 -6.36 -19.16 3.75
CA ILE A 118 -5.02 -18.65 3.47
C ILE A 118 -4.05 -19.04 4.56
N ASP A 119 -2.78 -19.16 4.23
CA ASP A 119 -1.71 -19.57 5.13
C ASP A 119 -0.94 -18.37 5.70
N ALA A 120 -1.04 -17.23 5.00
CA ALA A 120 -0.35 -15.99 5.36
C ALA A 120 -1.12 -14.75 4.87
N ALA A 121 -0.84 -13.61 5.50
CA ALA A 121 -1.34 -12.30 5.05
C ALA A 121 -0.39 -11.18 5.48
N GLU A 122 -0.19 -10.21 4.61
CA GLU A 122 0.36 -8.91 4.96
C GLU A 122 -0.78 -7.88 5.14
N TRP A 123 -0.53 -6.83 5.90
CA TRP A 123 -1.45 -5.70 6.03
C TRP A 123 -0.68 -4.38 6.12
N ILE A 124 -0.26 -3.95 7.29
CA ILE A 124 0.53 -2.72 7.45
C ILE A 124 1.64 -2.93 8.49
N GLY A 125 1.28 -2.95 9.76
CA GLY A 125 2.23 -3.00 10.85
C GLY A 125 1.56 -3.24 12.20
N PRO A 126 2.33 -3.33 13.31
CA PRO A 126 1.83 -3.80 14.59
C PRO A 126 0.59 -3.08 15.09
N TYR A 127 0.51 -1.76 14.92
CA TYR A 127 -0.62 -0.96 15.37
C TYR A 127 -1.93 -1.33 14.65
N ASN A 128 -1.88 -1.39 13.33
CA ASN A 128 -3.04 -1.72 12.50
C ASN A 128 -3.41 -3.19 12.62
N ASP A 129 -2.42 -4.06 12.57
CA ASP A 129 -2.58 -5.52 12.58
C ASP A 129 -3.15 -6.01 13.91
N LEU A 130 -2.78 -5.37 15.03
CA LEU A 130 -3.35 -5.63 16.35
C LEU A 130 -4.86 -5.33 16.39
N THR A 131 -5.27 -4.22 15.76
CA THR A 131 -6.68 -3.82 15.68
C THR A 131 -7.52 -4.84 14.90
N PHE A 132 -6.94 -5.47 13.87
CA PHE A 132 -7.58 -6.56 13.13
C PHE A 132 -7.49 -7.93 13.81
N GLY A 133 -6.72 -8.06 14.90
CA GLY A 133 -6.61 -9.27 15.68
C GLY A 133 -5.77 -10.39 15.05
N PHE A 134 -4.96 -10.09 14.05
CA PHE A 134 -4.20 -11.10 13.29
C PHE A 134 -3.30 -11.98 14.16
N HIS A 135 -2.80 -11.46 15.28
CA HIS A 135 -2.04 -12.20 16.29
C HIS A 135 -2.80 -13.37 16.92
N GLN A 136 -4.14 -13.38 16.82
CA GLN A 136 -4.99 -14.49 17.29
C GLN A 136 -5.19 -15.57 16.22
N ALA A 137 -4.97 -15.21 14.94
CA ALA A 137 -5.18 -16.09 13.81
C ALA A 137 -3.89 -16.74 13.29
N ALA A 138 -2.73 -16.09 13.46
CA ALA A 138 -1.43 -16.60 13.00
C ALA A 138 -0.36 -16.48 14.08
N LYS A 139 0.66 -17.35 14.02
CA LYS A 139 1.68 -17.48 15.06
C LYS A 139 2.95 -16.71 14.80
N TYR A 140 3.32 -16.52 13.54
CA TYR A 140 4.61 -15.97 13.14
C TYR A 140 4.41 -14.61 12.48
N TYR A 141 5.19 -13.62 12.90
CA TYR A 141 5.12 -12.26 12.41
C TYR A 141 6.51 -11.81 11.98
N TYR A 142 6.67 -11.44 10.72
CA TYR A 142 7.97 -11.18 10.12
C TYR A 142 8.20 -9.71 9.77
N TYR A 143 9.44 -9.28 9.84
CA TYR A 143 9.97 -7.98 9.48
C TYR A 143 11.34 -8.18 8.79
N PRO A 144 11.74 -7.29 7.87
CA PRO A 144 11.03 -6.13 7.31
C PRO A 144 10.05 -6.49 6.19
N GLY A 145 9.13 -5.53 5.89
CA GLY A 145 8.23 -5.62 4.74
C GLY A 145 8.93 -5.30 3.43
N TRP A 146 9.66 -6.25 2.90
CA TRP A 146 10.39 -6.16 1.63
C TRP A 146 9.52 -5.70 0.45
N HIS A 147 8.23 -5.94 0.55
CA HIS A 147 7.24 -5.71 -0.49
C HIS A 147 6.74 -4.26 -0.52
N GLU A 148 6.64 -3.61 0.64
CA GLU A 148 6.15 -2.24 0.80
C GLU A 148 7.02 -1.46 1.79
N PRO A 149 8.21 -0.97 1.33
CA PRO A 149 9.15 -0.26 2.21
C PRO A 149 8.73 1.17 2.54
N GLY A 150 7.79 1.75 1.78
CA GLY A 150 7.26 3.09 2.00
C GLY A 150 6.07 3.39 1.12
N PRO A 151 4.94 2.66 1.27
CA PRO A 151 3.80 2.84 0.38
C PRO A 151 3.08 4.17 0.62
N THR A 152 2.90 4.91 -0.47
CA THR A 152 2.11 6.13 -0.49
C THR A 152 0.62 5.79 -0.56
N LEU A 153 -0.16 6.42 0.30
CA LEU A 153 -1.62 6.37 0.26
C LEU A 153 -2.14 7.42 -0.73
N GLU A 154 -3.01 6.99 -1.62
CA GLU A 154 -3.54 7.81 -2.69
C GLU A 154 -4.83 8.51 -2.29
N THR A 155 -4.93 9.80 -2.60
CA THR A 155 -6.18 10.55 -2.60
C THR A 155 -6.53 10.93 -4.02
N ILE A 156 -7.65 10.43 -4.53
CA ILE A 156 -8.11 10.68 -5.90
C ILE A 156 -9.23 11.72 -5.88
N ILE A 157 -9.10 12.75 -6.71
CA ILE A 157 -10.08 13.82 -6.82
C ILE A 157 -10.56 13.92 -8.28
N ASN A 158 -11.87 14.04 -8.47
CA ASN A 158 -12.40 14.36 -9.79
C ASN A 158 -11.93 15.76 -10.22
N LYS A 159 -11.33 15.86 -11.42
CA LYS A 159 -10.70 17.11 -11.90
C LYS A 159 -11.70 18.25 -12.06
N GLU A 160 -12.87 17.99 -12.64
CA GLU A 160 -13.89 19.03 -12.82
C GLU A 160 -14.39 19.54 -11.46
N ALA A 161 -14.62 18.63 -10.50
CA ALA A 161 -15.02 19.01 -9.15
C ALA A 161 -13.93 19.86 -8.46
N TYR A 162 -12.67 19.50 -8.63
CA TYR A 162 -11.54 20.27 -8.10
C TYR A 162 -11.43 21.66 -8.76
N ASP A 163 -11.54 21.72 -10.08
CA ASP A 163 -11.44 22.98 -10.85
C ASP A 163 -12.61 23.93 -10.56
N SER A 164 -13.77 23.39 -10.15
CA SER A 164 -14.93 24.18 -9.72
C SER A 164 -14.78 24.86 -8.35
N LEU A 165 -13.80 24.42 -7.54
CA LEU A 165 -13.52 25.04 -6.26
C LEU A 165 -12.87 26.43 -6.42
N PRO A 166 -13.18 27.39 -5.52
CA PRO A 166 -12.39 28.61 -5.37
C PRO A 166 -10.91 28.30 -5.15
N LYS A 167 -10.02 29.18 -5.64
CA LYS A 167 -8.56 28.95 -5.60
C LYS A 167 -8.01 28.75 -4.20
N ASP A 168 -8.54 29.46 -3.20
CA ASP A 168 -8.17 29.30 -1.80
C ASP A 168 -8.49 27.89 -1.29
N LEU A 169 -9.65 27.33 -1.63
CA LEU A 169 -10.01 25.96 -1.25
C LEU A 169 -9.16 24.90 -1.97
N GLN A 170 -8.78 25.14 -3.23
CA GLN A 170 -7.83 24.26 -3.94
C GLN A 170 -6.48 24.23 -3.22
N VAL A 171 -5.97 25.40 -2.79
CA VAL A 171 -4.70 25.51 -2.05
C VAL A 171 -4.81 24.83 -0.69
N ILE A 172 -5.87 25.09 0.07
CA ILE A 172 -6.11 24.46 1.37
C ILE A 172 -6.10 22.94 1.23
N LEU A 173 -6.82 22.38 0.25
CA LEU A 173 -6.89 20.94 0.04
C LEU A 173 -5.51 20.33 -0.22
N LYS A 174 -4.74 20.91 -1.14
CA LYS A 174 -3.38 20.43 -1.43
C LYS A 174 -2.45 20.54 -0.23
N THR A 175 -2.52 21.67 0.49
CA THR A 175 -1.66 21.89 1.67
C THR A 175 -2.01 20.92 2.80
N CYS A 176 -3.29 20.67 3.04
CA CYS A 176 -3.72 19.70 4.06
C CYS A 176 -3.24 18.28 3.74
N LEU A 177 -3.32 17.85 2.48
CA LEU A 177 -2.83 16.54 2.07
C LEU A 177 -1.32 16.42 2.19
N LEU A 178 -0.58 17.46 1.76
CA LEU A 178 0.87 17.52 1.91
C LEU A 178 1.28 17.43 3.38
N TYR A 179 0.65 18.23 4.25
CA TYR A 179 0.91 18.19 5.69
C TYR A 179 0.59 16.82 6.32
N THR A 180 -0.50 16.19 5.90
CA THR A 180 -0.87 14.85 6.39
C THR A 180 0.14 13.79 5.97
N SER A 181 0.67 13.88 4.75
CA SER A 181 1.70 12.97 4.24
C SER A 181 3.01 13.14 5.02
N ASP A 182 3.43 14.37 5.29
CA ASP A 182 4.66 14.71 6.02
C ASP A 182 4.56 14.34 7.51
N ALA A 183 3.43 14.64 8.16
CA ALA A 183 3.21 14.32 9.58
C ALA A 183 3.19 12.79 9.87
N ALA A 184 2.85 11.96 8.91
CA ALA A 184 2.96 10.52 9.04
C ALA A 184 4.43 10.06 9.13
N ASP A 185 5.33 10.76 8.44
CA ASP A 185 6.77 10.49 8.43
C ASP A 185 7.46 10.87 9.77
N GLU A 186 7.00 11.95 10.43
CA GLU A 186 7.56 12.41 11.72
C GLU A 186 7.23 11.48 12.90
N ARG A 187 6.10 10.76 12.84
CA ARG A 187 5.70 9.81 13.90
C ARG A 187 6.49 8.49 13.89
N LEU A 188 7.27 8.26 12.85
CA LEU A 188 8.09 7.06 12.67
C LEU A 188 9.55 7.27 13.11
N ARG A 189 9.89 8.47 13.59
CA ARG A 189 11.17 8.81 14.21
C ARG A 189 11.09 8.70 15.74
#